data_17db02d3bd89e8413989e6d3afdcb096
#
_entry.id   17db02d3bd89e8413989e6d3afdcb096
#
_cell.length_a   1.000
_cell.length_b   1.000
_cell.length_c   1.000
_cell.angle_alpha   90.00
_cell.angle_beta   90.00
_cell.angle_gamma   90.00
#
_symmetry.space_group_name_H-M   'P 1'
#
loop_
_entity.id
_entity.type
_entity.pdbx_description
1 polymer ?
#
loop_
_entity_poly.entity_id
_entity_poly.type
_entity_poly.pdbx_seq_one_letter_code
_entity_poly.pdbx_strand_id
1 'polypeptide(L)'
;MSDRAEAERYLQRLDTNADSWTFQTFVDEKGKNNPDVTGILIGSLDDHWDKLVWRNQNGAGVFITINRTNGKGRKKSDVIGIRALWQEDDRGDTPALPTKPHMVVESSPGKYHRYIMTDGGPVDEFEPVQQRMVDDYGSDPNAKDRSRVLRLPGFLHLKNPDKPHMVRIIETTNASPLTWEEVKQLFPPVEQPVVKPK
;
A
#
# COMPACT_ATOMS: atom_id res chain seq x y z
N MET A 1 6.89 20.33 1.02
CA MET A 1 6.18 20.43 2.32
C MET A 1 5.17 19.29 2.33
N SER A 2 5.04 18.54 3.44
CA SER A 2 4.05 17.43 3.52
C SER A 2 2.62 17.97 3.57
N ASP A 3 1.68 17.20 3.02
CA ASP A 3 0.25 17.55 2.96
C ASP A 3 -0.53 16.59 3.88
N ARG A 4 -0.93 17.09 5.04
CA ARG A 4 -1.64 16.30 6.06
C ARG A 4 -3.05 15.92 5.60
N ALA A 5 -3.77 16.84 4.98
CA ALA A 5 -5.13 16.59 4.51
C ALA A 5 -5.17 15.46 3.46
N GLU A 6 -4.15 15.40 2.60
CA GLU A 6 -4.01 14.33 1.62
C GLU A 6 -3.75 12.97 2.28
N ALA A 7 -2.91 12.93 3.33
CA ALA A 7 -2.64 11.71 4.08
C ALA A 7 -3.90 11.23 4.84
N GLU A 8 -4.62 12.14 5.50
CA GLU A 8 -5.88 11.84 6.19
C GLU A 8 -6.94 11.31 5.21
N ARG A 9 -7.09 11.96 4.05
CA ARG A 9 -8.02 11.52 3.00
C ARG A 9 -7.72 10.11 2.51
N TYR A 10 -6.44 9.78 2.33
CA TYR A 10 -6.02 8.44 1.95
C TYR A 10 -6.36 7.40 3.02
N LEU A 11 -6.00 7.65 4.27
CA LEU A 11 -6.25 6.75 5.39
C LEU A 11 -7.74 6.51 5.59
N GLN A 12 -8.54 7.58 5.59
CA GLN A 12 -9.98 7.49 5.70
C GLN A 12 -10.59 6.70 4.54
N ARG A 13 -10.07 6.87 3.31
CA ARG A 13 -10.56 6.11 2.16
C ARG A 13 -10.17 4.63 2.25
N LEU A 14 -9.00 4.32 2.80
CA LEU A 14 -8.52 2.95 2.94
C LEU A 14 -9.30 2.16 4.02
N ASP A 15 -9.61 2.79 5.15
CA ASP A 15 -10.39 2.18 6.25
C ASP A 15 -10.98 3.27 7.15
N THR A 16 -12.26 3.57 6.98
CA THR A 16 -12.95 4.63 7.75
C THR A 16 -13.08 4.33 9.24
N ASN A 17 -12.92 3.07 9.64
CA ASN A 17 -13.07 2.63 11.03
C ASN A 17 -11.73 2.44 11.75
N ALA A 18 -10.61 2.66 11.06
CA ALA A 18 -9.30 2.49 11.67
C ALA A 18 -8.85 3.77 12.37
N ASP A 19 -8.43 3.63 13.60
CA ASP A 19 -7.81 4.65 14.44
C ASP A 19 -6.29 4.46 14.59
N SER A 20 -5.77 3.31 14.18
CA SER A 20 -4.36 2.95 14.31
C SER A 20 -3.82 2.33 13.02
N TRP A 21 -2.59 2.70 12.69
CA TRP A 21 -1.91 2.35 11.46
C TRP A 21 -0.50 1.83 11.72
N THR A 22 0.03 1.05 10.79
CA THR A 22 1.44 0.63 10.82
C THR A 22 2.17 1.34 9.70
N PHE A 23 2.84 2.42 10.07
CA PHE A 23 3.70 3.19 9.17
C PHE A 23 5.08 2.57 9.09
N GLN A 24 5.72 2.72 7.96
CA GLN A 24 7.11 2.34 7.72
C GLN A 24 7.84 3.48 7.03
N THR A 25 9.05 3.77 7.45
CA THR A 25 9.93 4.70 6.76
C THR A 25 11.23 4.01 6.36
N PHE A 26 11.73 4.34 5.17
CA PHE A 26 13.02 3.90 4.64
C PHE A 26 13.73 5.09 4.01
N VAL A 27 15.06 5.10 4.04
CA VAL A 27 15.82 6.04 3.21
C VAL A 27 15.43 5.83 1.75
N ASP A 28 15.01 6.89 1.07
CA ASP A 28 14.51 6.79 -0.30
C ASP A 28 15.65 6.75 -1.33
N GLU A 29 16.75 7.45 -1.05
CA GLU A 29 17.91 7.49 -1.94
C GLU A 29 18.66 6.16 -1.93
N LYS A 30 18.80 5.58 -3.13
CA LYS A 30 19.42 4.27 -3.29
C LYS A 30 20.87 4.26 -2.81
N GLY A 31 21.24 3.26 -2.02
CA GLY A 31 22.60 3.07 -1.51
C GLY A 31 22.94 3.88 -0.26
N LYS A 32 22.03 4.77 0.20
CA LYS A 32 22.18 5.45 1.48
C LYS A 32 21.51 4.67 2.62
N ASN A 33 22.06 4.81 3.80
CA ASN A 33 21.53 4.27 5.04
C ASN A 33 21.49 5.37 6.10
N ASN A 34 20.35 5.51 6.78
CA ASN A 34 20.21 6.41 7.92
C ASN A 34 19.22 5.76 8.91
N PRO A 35 19.71 5.18 10.01
CA PRO A 35 18.88 4.49 11.00
C PRO A 35 17.91 5.45 11.71
N ASP A 36 18.22 6.75 11.83
CA ASP A 36 17.38 7.71 12.53
C ASP A 36 16.05 7.96 11.81
N VAL A 37 16.06 7.84 10.49
CA VAL A 37 14.87 8.05 9.67
C VAL A 37 14.21 6.75 9.21
N THR A 38 14.79 5.60 9.55
CA THR A 38 14.27 4.28 9.16
C THR A 38 13.57 3.62 10.36
N GLY A 39 12.42 3.00 10.12
CA GLY A 39 11.74 2.21 11.15
C GLY A 39 10.24 2.18 11.04
N ILE A 40 9.63 1.42 11.94
CA ILE A 40 8.18 1.24 12.06
C ILE A 40 7.66 2.20 13.12
N LEU A 41 6.47 2.79 12.86
CA LEU A 41 5.68 3.54 13.82
C LEU A 41 4.27 2.97 13.80
N ILE A 42 3.68 2.73 14.99
CA ILE A 42 2.36 2.13 15.13
C ILE A 42 1.51 3.04 16.02
N GLY A 43 0.35 3.45 15.52
CA GLY A 43 -0.55 4.37 16.20
C GLY A 43 -1.37 5.20 15.21
N SER A 44 -1.99 6.26 15.70
CA SER A 44 -2.72 7.20 14.86
C SER A 44 -1.78 8.06 14.00
N LEU A 45 -2.33 8.69 12.97
CA LEU A 45 -1.57 9.68 12.21
C LEU A 45 -1.18 10.87 13.08
N ASP A 46 -2.06 11.27 14.01
CA ASP A 46 -1.83 12.38 14.93
C ASP A 46 -0.62 12.15 15.81
N ASP A 47 -0.51 10.95 16.40
CA ASP A 47 0.61 10.57 17.27
C ASP A 47 1.97 10.63 16.56
N HIS A 48 1.96 10.43 15.24
CA HIS A 48 3.19 10.24 14.49
C HIS A 48 3.46 11.30 13.40
N TRP A 49 2.53 12.24 13.19
CA TRP A 49 2.62 13.23 12.10
C TRP A 49 3.95 13.96 12.07
N ASP A 50 4.33 14.60 13.18
CA ASP A 50 5.56 15.40 13.24
C ASP A 50 6.81 14.55 12.98
N LYS A 51 6.82 13.32 13.51
CA LYS A 51 7.94 12.39 13.29
C LYS A 51 8.01 11.89 11.85
N LEU A 52 6.88 11.62 11.21
CA LEU A 52 6.82 11.24 9.80
C LEU A 52 7.28 12.39 8.90
N VAL A 53 6.84 13.63 9.19
CA VAL A 53 7.29 14.84 8.48
C VAL A 53 8.79 15.03 8.64
N TRP A 54 9.30 14.95 9.86
CA TRP A 54 10.73 15.09 10.13
C TRP A 54 11.54 14.02 9.37
N ARG A 55 11.14 12.76 9.40
CA ARG A 55 11.80 11.69 8.66
C ARG A 55 11.79 11.93 7.15
N ASN A 56 10.65 12.37 6.61
CA ASN A 56 10.54 12.67 5.18
C ASN A 56 11.44 13.84 4.78
N GLN A 57 11.49 14.92 5.58
CA GLN A 57 12.39 16.06 5.36
C GLN A 57 13.88 15.66 5.43
N ASN A 58 14.20 14.59 6.15
CA ASN A 58 15.56 14.06 6.29
C ASN A 58 15.84 12.85 5.37
N GLY A 59 15.11 12.74 4.25
CA GLY A 59 15.42 11.83 3.15
C GLY A 59 14.72 10.46 3.19
N ALA A 60 13.77 10.27 4.10
CA ALA A 60 12.98 9.03 4.10
C ALA A 60 11.72 9.10 3.25
N GLY A 61 11.40 8.05 2.52
CA GLY A 61 10.06 7.78 2.04
C GLY A 61 9.17 7.32 3.18
N VAL A 62 7.89 7.73 3.15
CA VAL A 62 6.87 7.33 4.11
C VAL A 62 5.92 6.34 3.46
N PHE A 63 5.70 5.22 4.15
CA PHE A 63 4.88 4.11 3.66
C PHE A 63 3.90 3.67 4.75
N ILE A 64 2.86 2.96 4.33
CA ILE A 64 1.88 2.36 5.22
C ILE A 64 1.67 0.88 4.85
N THR A 65 1.50 0.01 5.84
CA THR A 65 1.02 -1.35 5.61
C THR A 65 -0.44 -1.29 5.19
N ILE A 66 -0.74 -1.78 3.98
CA ILE A 66 -2.08 -1.63 3.40
C ILE A 66 -3.12 -2.41 4.22
N ASN A 67 -2.85 -3.66 4.48
CA ASN A 67 -3.74 -4.52 5.25
C ASN A 67 -3.63 -4.24 6.75
N ARG A 68 -4.69 -4.57 7.50
CA ARG A 68 -4.76 -4.34 8.95
C ARG A 68 -3.80 -5.25 9.69
N THR A 69 -3.02 -4.66 10.59
CA THR A 69 -2.13 -5.39 11.48
C THR A 69 -2.67 -5.47 12.91
N ASN A 70 -2.08 -6.35 13.71
CA ASN A 70 -2.39 -6.52 15.14
C ASN A 70 -1.72 -5.46 16.06
N GLY A 71 -1.08 -4.45 15.48
CA GLY A 71 -0.38 -3.41 16.24
C GLY A 71 0.95 -3.85 16.87
N LYS A 72 1.50 -5.01 16.50
CA LYS A 72 2.78 -5.51 17.06
C LYS A 72 3.94 -5.41 16.06
N GLY A 73 3.64 -5.21 14.80
CA GLY A 73 4.62 -5.12 13.74
C GLY A 73 3.99 -5.20 12.35
N ARG A 74 4.80 -5.58 11.36
CA ARG A 74 4.35 -5.73 9.97
C ARG A 74 4.83 -7.02 9.30
N LYS A 75 5.09 -8.07 10.05
CA LYS A 75 5.33 -9.40 9.47
C LYS A 75 4.02 -9.94 8.89
N LYS A 76 4.10 -10.95 8.02
CA LYS A 76 2.90 -11.64 7.52
C LYS A 76 1.99 -12.15 8.64
N SER A 77 2.58 -12.64 9.73
CA SER A 77 1.86 -13.08 10.94
C SER A 77 1.18 -11.96 11.73
N ASP A 78 1.57 -10.71 11.49
CA ASP A 78 0.97 -9.54 12.16
C ASP A 78 -0.27 -9.03 11.41
N VAL A 79 -0.50 -9.47 10.17
CA VAL A 79 -1.67 -9.07 9.37
C VAL A 79 -2.88 -9.87 9.84
N ILE A 80 -3.95 -9.15 10.21
CA ILE A 80 -5.18 -9.72 10.79
C ILE A 80 -6.45 -9.40 9.99
N GLY A 81 -6.36 -8.60 8.94
CA GLY A 81 -7.51 -8.26 8.10
C GLY A 81 -7.09 -7.68 6.76
N ILE A 82 -7.89 -7.92 5.75
CA ILE A 82 -7.66 -7.43 4.40
C ILE A 82 -8.46 -6.14 4.19
N ARG A 83 -7.82 -5.10 3.63
CA ARG A 83 -8.45 -3.82 3.27
C ARG A 83 -8.55 -3.63 1.77
N ALA A 84 -7.58 -4.10 1.03
CA ALA A 84 -7.55 -3.92 -0.42
C ALA A 84 -6.63 -4.92 -1.10
N LEU A 85 -6.89 -5.17 -2.39
CA LEU A 85 -5.88 -5.60 -3.34
C LEU A 85 -5.29 -4.36 -4.01
N TRP A 86 -4.11 -4.52 -4.63
CA TRP A 86 -3.45 -3.42 -5.36
C TRP A 86 -2.73 -3.90 -6.62
N GLN A 87 -2.68 -3.02 -7.60
CA GLN A 87 -1.81 -3.12 -8.75
C GLN A 87 -0.72 -2.05 -8.63
N GLU A 88 0.55 -2.45 -8.53
CA GLU A 88 1.70 -1.55 -8.66
C GLU A 88 2.09 -1.44 -10.13
N ASP A 89 1.84 -0.28 -10.72
CA ASP A 89 2.20 0.05 -12.09
C ASP A 89 3.44 0.92 -12.13
N ASP A 90 4.60 0.25 -12.17
CA ASP A 90 5.90 0.91 -12.20
C ASP A 90 6.35 1.28 -13.61
N ARG A 91 5.64 0.84 -14.66
CA ARG A 91 5.98 1.08 -16.07
C ARG A 91 5.05 2.04 -16.77
N GLY A 92 3.82 2.20 -16.27
CA GLY A 92 2.78 3.02 -16.88
C GLY A 92 2.04 2.33 -18.04
N ASP A 93 2.25 1.02 -18.22
CA ASP A 93 1.70 0.22 -19.32
C ASP A 93 1.02 -1.07 -18.86
N THR A 94 0.63 -1.14 -17.60
CA THR A 94 -0.05 -2.34 -17.07
C THR A 94 -1.43 -2.52 -17.68
N PRO A 95 -1.88 -3.78 -17.90
CA PRO A 95 -3.23 -4.05 -18.37
C PRO A 95 -4.30 -3.43 -17.47
N ALA A 96 -5.42 -3.03 -18.09
CA ALA A 96 -6.57 -2.51 -17.37
C ALA A 96 -7.15 -3.59 -16.43
N LEU A 97 -7.55 -3.17 -15.22
CA LEU A 97 -8.25 -4.03 -14.29
C LEU A 97 -9.69 -4.35 -14.78
N PRO A 98 -10.28 -5.48 -14.37
CA PRO A 98 -11.64 -5.86 -14.78
C PRO A 98 -12.72 -4.99 -14.14
N THR A 99 -12.36 -4.16 -13.20
CA THR A 99 -13.22 -3.16 -12.57
C THR A 99 -12.47 -1.86 -12.34
N LYS A 100 -13.22 -0.76 -12.21
CA LYS A 100 -12.63 0.55 -11.90
C LYS A 100 -12.00 0.54 -10.49
N PRO A 101 -10.74 0.99 -10.33
CA PRO A 101 -10.14 1.11 -9.02
C PRO A 101 -10.92 2.06 -8.11
N HIS A 102 -11.02 1.72 -6.83
CA HIS A 102 -11.64 2.60 -5.83
C HIS A 102 -10.78 3.83 -5.53
N MET A 103 -9.46 3.70 -5.70
CA MET A 103 -8.49 4.78 -5.53
C MET A 103 -7.27 4.54 -6.40
N VAL A 104 -6.73 5.62 -6.97
CA VAL A 104 -5.46 5.62 -7.70
C VAL A 104 -4.53 6.64 -7.07
N VAL A 105 -3.33 6.22 -6.74
CA VAL A 105 -2.25 7.05 -6.19
C VAL A 105 -1.12 7.15 -7.19
N GLU A 106 -0.68 8.36 -7.51
CA GLU A 106 0.56 8.59 -8.22
C GLU A 106 1.72 8.57 -7.23
N SER A 107 2.51 7.49 -7.23
CA SER A 107 3.63 7.26 -6.30
C SER A 107 4.93 7.94 -6.73
N SER A 108 5.08 8.16 -8.04
CA SER A 108 6.11 8.97 -8.70
C SER A 108 5.63 9.28 -10.11
N PRO A 109 6.25 10.21 -10.86
CA PRO A 109 5.76 10.60 -12.18
C PRO A 109 5.53 9.41 -13.10
N GLY A 110 4.28 9.22 -13.55
CA GLY A 110 3.87 8.13 -14.42
C GLY A 110 3.83 6.74 -13.79
N LYS A 111 3.89 6.62 -12.47
CA LYS A 111 3.81 5.36 -11.72
C LYS A 111 2.65 5.39 -10.75
N TYR A 112 1.87 4.32 -10.74
CA TYR A 112 0.59 4.31 -10.06
C TYR A 112 0.43 3.10 -9.15
N HIS A 113 -0.27 3.32 -8.03
CA HIS A 113 -0.86 2.26 -7.23
C HIS A 113 -2.38 2.34 -7.38
N ARG A 114 -2.99 1.30 -7.91
CA ARG A 114 -4.45 1.20 -8.06
C ARG A 114 -5.01 0.24 -7.04
N TYR A 115 -5.98 0.70 -6.27
CA TYR A 115 -6.54 -0.06 -5.14
C TYR A 115 -7.94 -0.57 -5.47
N ILE A 116 -8.16 -1.85 -5.22
CA ILE A 116 -9.48 -2.49 -5.17
C ILE A 116 -9.80 -2.72 -3.70
N MET A 117 -10.64 -1.85 -3.12
CA MET A 117 -11.03 -1.95 -1.72
C MET A 117 -11.95 -3.15 -1.51
N THR A 118 -11.83 -3.81 -0.36
CA THR A 118 -12.71 -4.90 0.05
C THR A 118 -13.24 -4.67 1.46
N ASP A 119 -14.44 -5.17 1.75
CA ASP A 119 -15.04 -5.16 3.08
C ASP A 119 -14.43 -6.18 4.05
N GLY A 120 -13.40 -6.89 3.60
CA GLY A 120 -12.64 -7.89 4.34
C GLY A 120 -12.36 -9.13 3.50
N GLY A 121 -11.89 -10.19 4.16
CA GLY A 121 -11.59 -11.48 3.55
C GLY A 121 -10.67 -12.33 4.43
N PRO A 122 -10.62 -13.66 4.21
CA PRO A 122 -9.69 -14.53 4.91
C PRO A 122 -8.24 -14.17 4.56
N VAL A 123 -7.43 -13.96 5.60
CA VAL A 123 -6.04 -13.50 5.43
C VAL A 123 -5.17 -14.51 4.68
N ASP A 124 -5.47 -15.78 4.81
CA ASP A 124 -4.77 -16.89 4.13
C ASP A 124 -5.16 -17.06 2.65
N GLU A 125 -6.31 -16.53 2.23
CA GLU A 125 -6.72 -16.51 0.83
C GLU A 125 -6.13 -15.31 0.05
N PHE A 126 -5.51 -14.34 0.72
CA PHE A 126 -5.06 -13.09 0.09
C PHE A 126 -3.99 -13.31 -0.98
N GLU A 127 -2.88 -13.99 -0.65
CA GLU A 127 -1.77 -14.11 -1.59
C GLU A 127 -2.14 -14.82 -2.90
N PRO A 128 -2.94 -15.92 -2.92
CA PRO A 128 -3.43 -16.51 -4.16
C PRO A 128 -4.25 -15.56 -5.05
N VAL A 129 -5.06 -14.70 -4.43
CA VAL A 129 -5.86 -13.69 -5.15
C VAL A 129 -4.96 -12.54 -5.61
N GLN A 130 -4.09 -12.02 -4.75
CA GLN A 130 -3.14 -10.94 -5.11
C GLN A 130 -2.13 -11.38 -6.17
N GLN A 131 -1.79 -12.68 -6.26
CA GLN A 131 -0.93 -13.21 -7.33
C GLN A 131 -1.56 -12.97 -8.72
N ARG A 132 -2.90 -12.96 -8.84
CA ARG A 132 -3.60 -12.63 -10.08
C ARG A 132 -3.28 -11.22 -10.58
N MET A 133 -3.08 -10.26 -9.67
CA MET A 133 -2.63 -8.90 -10.03
C MET A 133 -1.26 -8.90 -10.71
N VAL A 134 -0.38 -9.82 -10.33
CA VAL A 134 0.94 -10.00 -10.94
C VAL A 134 0.81 -10.68 -12.29
N ASP A 135 0.13 -11.81 -12.35
CA ASP A 135 0.12 -12.71 -13.51
C ASP A 135 -0.65 -12.11 -14.69
N ASP A 136 -1.84 -11.55 -14.44
CA ASP A 136 -2.76 -11.10 -15.48
C ASP A 136 -2.75 -9.58 -15.68
N TYR A 137 -2.39 -8.81 -14.63
CA TYR A 137 -2.48 -7.34 -14.64
C TYR A 137 -1.14 -6.63 -14.50
N GLY A 138 -0.02 -7.35 -14.60
CA GLY A 138 1.32 -6.79 -14.70
C GLY A 138 1.80 -6.01 -13.47
N SER A 139 1.22 -6.24 -12.28
CA SER A 139 1.71 -5.67 -11.03
C SER A 139 3.13 -6.15 -10.71
N ASP A 140 3.90 -5.36 -9.94
CA ASP A 140 5.25 -5.77 -9.51
C ASP A 140 5.20 -7.17 -8.85
N PRO A 141 5.99 -8.15 -9.33
CA PRO A 141 6.06 -9.49 -8.75
C PRO A 141 6.43 -9.52 -7.25
N ASN A 142 7.10 -8.48 -6.76
CA ASN A 142 7.43 -8.35 -5.34
C ASN A 142 6.28 -7.78 -4.50
N ALA A 143 5.19 -7.33 -5.13
CA ALA A 143 4.08 -6.63 -4.47
C ALA A 143 2.92 -7.53 -4.06
N LYS A 144 3.14 -8.83 -3.90
CA LYS A 144 2.07 -9.82 -3.68
C LYS A 144 1.85 -10.25 -2.23
N ASP A 145 2.73 -9.88 -1.33
CA ASP A 145 2.61 -10.32 0.07
C ASP A 145 1.63 -9.43 0.86
N ARG A 146 0.86 -10.05 1.75
CA ARG A 146 -0.17 -9.37 2.56
C ARG A 146 0.36 -8.31 3.52
N SER A 147 1.66 -8.31 3.82
CA SER A 147 2.32 -7.31 4.66
C SER A 147 2.94 -6.15 3.88
N ARG A 148 2.60 -6.03 2.59
CA ARG A 148 3.13 -5.00 1.71
C ARG A 148 2.89 -3.61 2.25
N VAL A 149 3.92 -2.78 2.15
CA VAL A 149 3.81 -1.34 2.38
C VAL A 149 3.83 -0.61 1.04
N LEU A 150 2.94 0.36 0.89
CA LEU A 150 2.89 1.29 -0.25
C LEU A 150 3.06 2.72 0.25
N ARG A 151 3.47 3.63 -0.64
CA ARG A 151 3.72 5.02 -0.28
C ARG A 151 2.46 5.69 0.23
N LEU A 152 2.60 6.41 1.35
CA LEU A 152 1.53 7.23 1.91
C LEU A 152 1.45 8.55 1.13
N PRO A 153 0.31 8.89 0.52
CA PRO A 153 0.06 10.21 -0.03
C PRO A 153 0.26 11.33 0.98
N GLY A 154 0.58 12.53 0.50
CA GLY A 154 0.89 13.68 1.35
C GLY A 154 2.36 13.79 1.75
N PHE A 155 3.21 12.85 1.34
CA PHE A 155 4.65 12.88 1.58
C PHE A 155 5.45 12.87 0.28
N LEU A 156 6.68 13.39 0.35
CA LEU A 156 7.58 13.42 -0.81
C LEU A 156 8.21 12.05 -1.06
N HIS A 157 8.21 11.63 -2.31
CA HIS A 157 9.06 10.58 -2.84
C HIS A 157 10.43 11.20 -3.18
N LEU A 158 11.48 10.77 -2.50
CA LEU A 158 12.80 11.38 -2.50
C LEU A 158 13.88 10.47 -3.14
N LYS A 159 13.49 9.47 -3.95
CA LYS A 159 14.44 8.60 -4.65
C LYS A 159 15.42 9.39 -5.53
N ASN A 160 14.98 10.51 -6.07
CA ASN A 160 15.81 11.54 -6.67
C ASN A 160 15.63 12.84 -5.87
N PRO A 161 16.58 13.19 -4.98
CA PRO A 161 16.47 14.38 -4.14
C PRO A 161 16.38 15.70 -4.91
N ASP A 162 16.97 15.76 -6.13
CA ASP A 162 16.94 16.96 -6.98
C ASP A 162 15.57 17.15 -7.66
N LYS A 163 14.75 16.09 -7.71
CA LYS A 163 13.42 16.09 -8.31
C LYS A 163 12.43 15.38 -7.38
N PRO A 164 12.15 15.92 -6.19
CA PRO A 164 11.19 15.33 -5.28
C PRO A 164 9.79 15.34 -5.90
N HIS A 165 9.04 14.26 -5.70
CA HIS A 165 7.67 14.12 -6.21
C HIS A 165 6.70 14.00 -5.03
N MET A 166 5.63 14.79 -5.02
CA MET A 166 4.56 14.64 -4.04
C MET A 166 3.70 13.42 -4.38
N VAL A 167 3.70 12.43 -3.50
CA VAL A 167 2.80 11.28 -3.61
C VAL A 167 1.37 11.75 -3.35
N ARG A 168 0.43 11.48 -4.26
CA ARG A 168 -0.94 12.01 -4.17
C ARG A 168 -1.98 11.07 -4.74
N ILE A 169 -3.19 11.21 -4.25
CA ILE A 169 -4.36 10.58 -4.82
C ILE A 169 -4.75 11.38 -6.08
N ILE A 170 -4.81 10.71 -7.22
CA ILE A 170 -5.20 11.32 -8.49
C ILE A 170 -6.62 10.95 -8.92
N GLU A 171 -7.15 9.86 -8.39
CA GLU A 171 -8.52 9.42 -8.66
C GLU A 171 -9.11 8.69 -7.46
N THR A 172 -10.39 8.92 -7.19
CA THR A 172 -11.20 8.13 -6.26
C THR A 172 -12.58 7.90 -6.84
N THR A 173 -13.23 6.81 -6.45
CA THR A 173 -14.63 6.55 -6.75
C THR A 173 -15.45 6.50 -5.47
N ASN A 174 -16.76 6.72 -5.58
CA ASN A 174 -17.71 6.55 -4.47
C ASN A 174 -18.27 5.12 -4.39
N ALA A 175 -17.71 4.18 -5.18
CA ALA A 175 -18.11 2.78 -5.11
C ALA A 175 -17.84 2.21 -3.70
N SER A 176 -18.75 1.36 -3.24
CA SER A 176 -18.55 0.59 -2.01
C SER A 176 -17.41 -0.41 -2.19
N PRO A 177 -16.68 -0.74 -1.11
CA PRO A 177 -15.74 -1.86 -1.13
C PRO A 177 -16.43 -3.13 -1.62
N LEU A 178 -15.70 -3.98 -2.34
CA LEU A 178 -16.21 -5.27 -2.82
C LEU A 178 -16.26 -6.27 -1.65
N THR A 179 -17.26 -7.13 -1.67
CA THR A 179 -17.25 -8.34 -0.85
C THR A 179 -16.12 -9.26 -1.29
N TRP A 180 -15.64 -10.14 -0.41
CA TRP A 180 -14.57 -11.07 -0.77
C TRP A 180 -14.96 -12.04 -1.91
N GLU A 181 -16.24 -12.40 -1.99
CA GLU A 181 -16.74 -13.22 -3.09
C GLU A 181 -16.70 -12.49 -4.43
N GLU A 182 -17.08 -11.21 -4.48
CA GLU A 182 -16.93 -10.38 -5.68
C GLU A 182 -15.47 -10.23 -6.08
N VAL A 183 -14.57 -10.07 -5.10
CA VAL A 183 -13.13 -10.04 -5.34
C VAL A 183 -12.67 -11.33 -6.01
N LYS A 184 -13.08 -12.52 -5.51
CA LYS A 184 -12.69 -13.81 -6.10
C LYS A 184 -13.31 -14.05 -7.48
N GLN A 185 -14.47 -13.48 -7.75
CA GLN A 185 -15.08 -13.55 -9.10
C GLN A 185 -14.28 -12.72 -10.13
N LEU A 186 -13.82 -11.53 -9.73
CA LEU A 186 -13.03 -10.65 -10.59
C LEU A 186 -11.56 -11.08 -10.70
N PHE A 187 -11.02 -11.61 -9.60
CA PHE A 187 -9.63 -12.01 -9.45
C PHE A 187 -9.55 -13.44 -8.90
N PRO A 188 -9.88 -14.47 -9.70
CA PRO A 188 -9.86 -15.85 -9.24
C PRO A 188 -8.48 -16.22 -8.67
N PRO A 189 -8.44 -16.89 -7.49
CA PRO A 189 -7.17 -17.26 -6.88
C PRO A 189 -6.34 -18.14 -7.82
N VAL A 190 -5.03 -17.89 -7.84
CA VAL A 190 -4.09 -18.75 -8.56
C VAL A 190 -3.85 -20.01 -7.75
N GLU A 191 -3.96 -21.18 -8.40
CA GLU A 191 -3.64 -22.45 -7.75
C GLU A 191 -2.17 -22.44 -7.27
N GLN A 192 -1.99 -22.60 -5.97
CA GLN A 192 -0.64 -22.73 -5.43
C GLN A 192 -0.17 -24.19 -5.68
N PRO A 193 1.09 -24.37 -6.12
CA PRO A 193 1.65 -25.71 -6.21
C PRO A 193 1.59 -26.37 -4.83
N VAL A 194 0.99 -27.55 -4.75
CA VAL A 194 0.93 -28.35 -3.53
C VAL A 194 2.35 -28.64 -3.07
N VAL A 195 2.82 -27.93 -2.05
CA VAL A 195 4.11 -28.23 -1.40
C VAL A 195 3.93 -29.55 -0.69
N LYS A 196 4.44 -30.63 -1.29
CA LYS A 196 4.49 -31.94 -0.60
C LYS A 196 5.35 -31.76 0.66
N PRO A 197 4.87 -32.14 1.84
CA PRO A 197 5.71 -32.12 3.04
C PRO A 197 6.94 -33.00 2.80
N LYS A 198 8.11 -32.46 3.16
CA LYS A 198 9.37 -33.20 3.17
C LYS A 198 9.40 -34.21 4.31
#